data_24e9cbacf3fa6086ba7c5a111718aafc
#
_entry.id   24e9cbacf3fa6086ba7c5a111718aafc
#
_cell.length_a   1.000
_cell.length_b   1.000
_cell.length_c   1.000
_cell.angle_alpha   90.00
_cell.angle_beta   90.00
_cell.angle_gamma   90.00
#
_symmetry.space_group_name_H-M   'P 1'
#
loop_
_entity.id
_entity.type
_entity.pdbx_description
1 polymer ?
#
loop_
_entity_poly.entity_id
_entity_poly.type
_entity_poly.pdbx_seq_one_letter_code
_entity_poly.pdbx_strand_id
1 'polypeptide(L)'
;MDGGDGAVAGAGAGRLMVFHTPFPLQSGRLAASILRPLAMRQAFTDIGYRVMEVSGYAAERRQAMRRVRAAIAAGDVPAFVYGENATIPNALTEPRHLPPHPLLDLSFFRDCQRAGAPVGIFYRDIYWRFRQFRQGINPILEAGLQATYRGEL
;
A
#
# COMPACT_ATOMS: atom_id res chain seq x y z
N MET A 1 7.70 13.62 -43.88
CA MET A 1 6.84 13.71 -42.65
C MET A 1 7.45 12.77 -41.63
N ASP A 2 8.28 13.37 -40.80
CA ASP A 2 9.06 12.66 -39.80
C ASP A 2 8.19 12.57 -38.56
N GLY A 3 7.66 11.37 -38.30
CA GLY A 3 6.86 11.05 -37.12
C GLY A 3 7.79 10.79 -35.96
N GLY A 4 8.10 11.85 -35.22
CA GLY A 4 8.88 11.79 -34.01
C GLY A 4 8.19 10.84 -32.99
N ASP A 5 8.66 9.62 -32.93
CA ASP A 5 8.39 8.69 -31.85
C ASP A 5 9.16 9.17 -30.62
N GLY A 6 8.55 10.14 -29.95
CA GLY A 6 9.02 10.64 -28.67
C GLY A 6 8.79 9.58 -27.62
N ALA A 7 9.69 8.61 -27.53
CA ALA A 7 9.78 7.73 -26.39
C ALA A 7 9.84 8.62 -25.15
N VAL A 8 8.76 8.66 -24.39
CA VAL A 8 8.71 9.26 -23.06
C VAL A 8 9.74 8.48 -22.24
N ALA A 9 10.97 9.03 -22.18
CA ALA A 9 12.00 8.47 -21.31
C ALA A 9 11.39 8.38 -19.92
N GLY A 10 11.16 7.14 -19.45
CA GLY A 10 10.31 6.87 -18.32
C GLY A 10 10.74 7.68 -17.10
N ALA A 11 9.83 8.49 -16.57
CA ALA A 11 10.05 9.36 -15.42
C ALA A 11 10.58 8.60 -14.17
N GLY A 12 10.61 7.27 -14.26
CA GLY A 12 11.05 6.34 -13.23
C GLY A 12 12.37 5.62 -13.46
N ALA A 13 13.11 5.91 -14.55
CA ALA A 13 14.26 5.09 -14.97
C ALA A 13 15.23 4.77 -13.82
N GLY A 14 15.20 3.53 -13.34
CA GLY A 14 16.05 3.00 -12.25
C GLY A 14 15.75 3.52 -10.84
N ARG A 15 14.82 4.46 -10.66
CA ARG A 15 14.47 4.98 -9.34
C ARG A 15 13.68 3.95 -8.53
N LEU A 16 14.02 3.84 -7.24
CA LEU A 16 13.27 2.98 -6.32
C LEU A 16 11.87 3.56 -6.06
N MET A 17 10.86 2.70 -6.02
CA MET A 17 9.56 3.00 -5.42
C MET A 17 9.09 1.83 -4.55
N VAL A 18 8.19 2.08 -3.62
CA VAL A 18 7.57 1.05 -2.81
C VAL A 18 6.12 0.87 -3.21
N PHE A 19 5.74 -0.38 -3.49
CA PHE A 19 4.36 -0.79 -3.73
C PHE A 19 3.84 -1.55 -2.50
N HIS A 20 2.84 -1.00 -1.82
CA HIS A 20 2.30 -1.54 -0.57
C HIS A 20 0.88 -2.04 -0.73
N THR A 21 0.60 -3.24 -0.22
CA THR A 21 -0.75 -3.75 0.00
C THR A 21 -0.82 -4.53 1.31
N PRO A 22 -1.91 -4.38 2.11
CA PRO A 22 -2.04 -5.06 3.39
C PRO A 22 -2.55 -6.51 3.27
N PHE A 23 -2.44 -7.11 2.09
CA PHE A 23 -2.89 -8.48 1.80
C PHE A 23 -1.97 -9.15 0.76
N PRO A 24 -1.95 -10.51 0.72
CA PRO A 24 -1.14 -11.22 -0.26
C PRO A 24 -1.62 -10.99 -1.69
N LEU A 25 -0.69 -10.65 -2.58
CA LEU A 25 -0.92 -10.59 -4.03
C LEU A 25 -0.64 -11.95 -4.64
N GLN A 26 -1.61 -12.86 -4.59
CA GLN A 26 -1.47 -14.18 -5.20
C GLN A 26 -1.96 -14.13 -6.65
N SER A 27 -1.07 -14.46 -7.59
CA SER A 27 -1.44 -14.73 -8.97
C SER A 27 -2.30 -16.01 -9.03
N GLY A 28 -3.46 -15.90 -9.70
CA GLY A 28 -4.39 -17.04 -9.87
C GLY A 28 -5.79 -16.83 -9.28
N ARG A 29 -6.01 -15.81 -8.46
CA ARG A 29 -7.36 -15.38 -8.08
C ARG A 29 -7.86 -14.29 -9.01
N LEU A 30 -8.93 -14.56 -9.75
CA LEU A 30 -9.59 -13.60 -10.67
C LEU A 30 -10.48 -12.59 -9.92
N ALA A 31 -10.04 -12.07 -8.79
CA ALA A 31 -10.78 -11.02 -8.08
C ALA A 31 -10.22 -9.64 -8.46
N ALA A 32 -11.08 -8.69 -8.79
CA ALA A 32 -10.68 -7.31 -9.10
C ALA A 32 -9.80 -6.69 -8.00
N SER A 33 -10.00 -7.13 -6.75
CA SER A 33 -9.19 -6.75 -5.59
C SER A 33 -7.72 -7.18 -5.68
N ILE A 34 -7.39 -8.13 -6.53
CA ILE A 34 -6.04 -8.64 -6.75
C ILE A 34 -5.50 -8.23 -8.12
N LEU A 35 -6.37 -8.27 -9.16
CA LEU A 35 -5.97 -7.93 -10.53
C LEU A 35 -5.51 -6.48 -10.65
N ARG A 36 -6.24 -5.55 -10.02
CA ARG A 36 -5.88 -4.13 -10.08
C ARG A 36 -4.52 -3.83 -9.43
N PRO A 37 -4.24 -4.23 -8.17
CA PRO A 37 -2.92 -4.04 -7.57
C PRO A 37 -1.79 -4.66 -8.40
N LEU A 38 -1.99 -5.86 -8.95
CA LEU A 38 -0.99 -6.50 -9.82
C LEU A 38 -0.73 -5.68 -11.09
N ALA A 39 -1.79 -5.20 -11.76
CA ALA A 39 -1.67 -4.35 -12.94
C ALA A 39 -0.97 -3.02 -12.62
N MET A 40 -1.31 -2.38 -11.50
CA MET A 40 -0.65 -1.14 -11.06
C MET A 40 0.83 -1.36 -10.75
N ARG A 41 1.17 -2.43 -10.03
CA ARG A 41 2.57 -2.78 -9.79
C ARG A 41 3.34 -2.99 -11.10
N GLN A 42 2.73 -3.72 -12.06
CA GLN A 42 3.34 -3.95 -13.37
C GLN A 42 3.53 -2.64 -14.12
N ALA A 43 2.52 -1.76 -14.14
CA ALA A 43 2.61 -0.45 -14.79
C ALA A 43 3.78 0.39 -14.25
N PHE A 44 4.02 0.40 -12.92
CA PHE A 44 5.19 1.06 -12.37
C PHE A 44 6.51 0.46 -12.85
N THR A 45 6.57 -0.86 -12.98
CA THR A 45 7.74 -1.53 -13.55
C THR A 45 7.94 -1.16 -15.02
N ASP A 46 6.87 -1.13 -15.81
CA ASP A 46 6.91 -0.85 -17.25
C ASP A 46 7.37 0.58 -17.55
N ILE A 47 7.03 1.55 -16.70
CA ILE A 47 7.53 2.93 -16.80
C ILE A 47 8.90 3.12 -16.16
N GLY A 48 9.59 2.04 -15.79
CA GLY A 48 11.00 2.01 -15.43
C GLY A 48 11.32 2.14 -13.95
N TYR A 49 10.34 2.12 -13.03
CA TYR A 49 10.66 2.07 -11.60
C TYR A 49 11.19 0.71 -11.17
N ARG A 50 12.15 0.73 -10.26
CA ARG A 50 12.56 -0.44 -9.49
C ARG A 50 11.60 -0.60 -8.31
N VAL A 51 10.69 -1.56 -8.39
CA VAL A 51 9.60 -1.74 -7.45
C VAL A 51 10.00 -2.66 -6.28
N MET A 52 9.98 -2.15 -5.06
CA MET A 52 10.03 -2.99 -3.86
C MET A 52 8.60 -3.24 -3.36
N GLU A 53 8.17 -4.49 -3.44
CA GLU A 53 6.86 -4.91 -2.97
C GLU A 53 6.85 -5.13 -1.46
N VAL A 54 5.85 -4.53 -0.80
CA VAL A 54 5.49 -4.73 0.61
C VAL A 54 4.05 -5.24 0.64
N SER A 55 3.87 -6.55 0.57
CA SER A 55 2.54 -7.19 0.52
C SER A 55 2.48 -8.38 1.46
N GLY A 56 1.29 -8.94 1.64
CA GLY A 56 1.07 -10.11 2.47
C GLY A 56 0.50 -9.77 3.85
N TYR A 57 0.51 -10.77 4.74
CA TYR A 57 0.14 -10.59 6.13
C TYR A 57 1.26 -9.86 6.90
N ALA A 58 1.02 -9.51 8.16
CA ALA A 58 1.94 -8.67 8.93
C ALA A 58 3.38 -9.23 9.02
N ALA A 59 3.55 -10.54 9.05
CA ALA A 59 4.88 -11.17 9.09
C ALA A 59 5.66 -10.92 7.80
N GLU A 60 5.04 -11.14 6.64
CA GLU A 60 5.65 -10.92 5.33
C GLU A 60 5.90 -9.43 5.11
N ARG A 61 4.91 -8.57 5.40
CA ARG A 61 5.08 -7.12 5.30
C ARG A 61 6.22 -6.62 6.18
N ARG A 62 6.32 -7.08 7.44
CA ARG A 62 7.42 -6.72 8.33
C ARG A 62 8.79 -7.07 7.74
N GLN A 63 8.91 -8.23 7.11
CA GLN A 63 10.15 -8.62 6.45
C GLN A 63 10.47 -7.73 5.24
N ALA A 64 9.47 -7.43 4.41
CA ALA A 64 9.63 -6.54 3.27
C ALA A 64 9.97 -5.10 3.72
N MET A 65 9.31 -4.58 4.75
CA MET A 65 9.59 -3.27 5.34
C MET A 65 11.00 -3.14 5.87
N ARG A 66 11.58 -4.21 6.46
CA ARG A 66 12.99 -4.22 6.86
C ARG A 66 13.92 -4.03 5.69
N ARG A 67 13.63 -4.66 4.53
CA ARG A 67 14.42 -4.47 3.30
C ARG A 67 14.35 -3.05 2.78
N VAL A 68 13.17 -2.43 2.80
CA VAL A 68 13.00 -1.01 2.42
C VAL A 68 13.79 -0.10 3.36
N ARG A 69 13.69 -0.31 4.68
CA ARG A 69 14.46 0.46 5.67
C ARG A 69 15.97 0.31 5.48
N ALA A 70 16.44 -0.88 5.13
CA ALA A 70 17.86 -1.11 4.81
C ALA A 70 18.29 -0.36 3.55
N ALA A 71 17.44 -0.32 2.50
CA ALA A 71 17.71 0.48 1.29
C ALA A 71 17.79 1.97 1.63
N ILE A 72 16.84 2.50 2.40
CA ILE A 72 16.86 3.89 2.87
C ILE A 72 18.15 4.21 3.66
N ALA A 73 18.56 3.32 4.58
CA ALA A 73 19.77 3.49 5.35
C ALA A 73 21.05 3.47 4.49
N ALA A 74 21.00 2.78 3.36
CA ALA A 74 22.08 2.77 2.35
C ALA A 74 22.02 3.98 1.40
N GLY A 75 21.11 4.94 1.59
CA GLY A 75 20.95 6.12 0.76
C GLY A 75 20.04 5.94 -0.47
N ASP A 76 19.48 4.76 -0.65
CA ASP A 76 18.55 4.44 -1.74
C ASP A 76 17.11 4.71 -1.31
N VAL A 77 16.79 6.01 -1.21
CA VAL A 77 15.48 6.48 -0.75
C VAL A 77 14.44 6.28 -1.86
N PRO A 78 13.28 5.67 -1.56
CA PRO A 78 12.21 5.56 -2.55
C PRO A 78 11.74 6.93 -3.05
N ALA A 79 11.48 7.03 -4.36
CA ALA A 79 10.90 8.22 -4.95
C ALA A 79 9.51 8.52 -4.38
N PHE A 80 8.78 7.47 -4.05
CA PHE A 80 7.49 7.52 -3.35
C PHE A 80 7.09 6.12 -2.86
N VAL A 81 6.09 6.10 -2.00
CA VAL A 81 5.35 4.90 -1.61
C VAL A 81 3.95 5.00 -2.20
N TYR A 82 3.54 3.99 -2.95
CA TYR A 82 2.16 3.82 -3.40
C TYR A 82 1.52 2.67 -2.65
N GLY A 83 0.45 2.94 -1.92
CA GLY A 83 -0.32 1.95 -1.16
C GLY A 83 -1.70 1.72 -1.75
N GLU A 84 -2.15 0.48 -1.79
CA GLU A 84 -3.55 0.12 -2.05
C GLU A 84 -4.16 -0.50 -0.80
N ASN A 85 -5.09 0.19 -0.18
CA ASN A 85 -5.78 -0.32 0.99
C ASN A 85 -6.88 -1.32 0.62
N ALA A 86 -7.14 -2.24 1.55
CA ALA A 86 -8.32 -3.08 1.51
C ALA A 86 -9.59 -2.26 1.87
N THR A 87 -10.74 -2.90 1.76
CA THR A 87 -12.02 -2.33 2.21
C THR A 87 -12.09 -2.19 3.74
N ILE A 88 -11.29 -2.98 4.45
CA ILE A 88 -11.12 -2.93 5.90
C ILE A 88 -9.78 -2.30 6.26
N PRO A 89 -9.60 -1.76 7.48
CA PRO A 89 -8.33 -1.22 7.94
C PRO A 89 -7.18 -2.21 7.77
N ASN A 90 -5.99 -1.69 7.43
CA ASN A 90 -4.79 -2.52 7.19
C ASN A 90 -4.46 -3.44 8.36
N ALA A 91 -4.66 -2.96 9.59
CA ALA A 91 -4.43 -3.74 10.79
C ALA A 91 -5.36 -4.97 10.92
N LEU A 92 -6.53 -4.96 10.27
CA LEU A 92 -7.55 -6.01 10.34
C LEU A 92 -7.52 -6.97 9.14
N THR A 93 -6.57 -6.84 8.23
CA THR A 93 -6.42 -7.73 7.07
C THR A 93 -5.83 -9.10 7.41
N GLU A 94 -5.40 -9.29 8.64
CA GLU A 94 -4.86 -10.54 9.15
C GLU A 94 -5.90 -11.67 9.20
N PRO A 95 -5.48 -12.94 9.16
CA PRO A 95 -6.36 -14.06 9.43
C PRO A 95 -7.09 -13.86 10.75
N ARG A 96 -8.43 -14.12 10.77
CA ARG A 96 -9.34 -13.90 11.90
C ARG A 96 -9.55 -12.42 12.28
N HIS A 97 -9.09 -11.46 11.45
CA HIS A 97 -9.23 -10.01 11.68
C HIS A 97 -8.71 -9.55 13.06
N LEU A 98 -7.70 -10.24 13.59
CA LEU A 98 -7.02 -9.83 14.81
C LEU A 98 -5.82 -8.95 14.43
N PRO A 99 -5.63 -7.76 15.05
CA PRO A 99 -4.54 -6.86 14.75
C PRO A 99 -3.29 -7.18 15.62
N PRO A 100 -2.42 -8.13 15.23
CA PRO A 100 -1.23 -8.45 16.03
C PRO A 100 -0.23 -7.29 16.06
N HIS A 101 -0.29 -6.42 15.05
CA HIS A 101 0.60 -5.28 14.90
C HIS A 101 -0.15 -4.06 14.33
N PRO A 102 -1.01 -3.41 15.14
CA PRO A 102 -1.93 -2.37 14.64
C PRO A 102 -1.24 -1.12 14.09
N LEU A 103 -0.01 -0.85 14.49
CA LEU A 103 0.76 0.31 14.06
C LEU A 103 1.85 -0.02 13.03
N LEU A 104 1.88 -1.25 12.49
CA LEU A 104 2.94 -1.71 11.60
C LEU A 104 3.05 -0.83 10.35
N ASP A 105 1.95 -0.70 9.61
CA ASP A 105 1.92 0.04 8.35
C ASP A 105 2.10 1.55 8.59
N LEU A 106 1.44 2.09 9.61
CA LEU A 106 1.56 3.51 9.99
C LEU A 106 3.01 3.88 10.35
N SER A 107 3.69 3.06 11.15
CA SER A 107 5.10 3.30 11.50
C SER A 107 5.99 3.26 10.26
N PHE A 108 5.74 2.33 9.36
CA PHE A 108 6.48 2.20 8.12
C PHE A 108 6.29 3.41 7.20
N PHE A 109 5.07 3.87 7.00
CA PHE A 109 4.79 5.06 6.20
C PHE A 109 5.47 6.31 6.77
N ARG A 110 5.43 6.47 8.09
CA ARG A 110 6.15 7.56 8.77
C ARG A 110 7.66 7.49 8.59
N ASP A 111 8.25 6.30 8.62
CA ASP A 111 9.68 6.12 8.37
C ASP A 111 10.05 6.52 6.94
N CYS A 112 9.23 6.12 5.94
CA CYS A 112 9.42 6.54 4.54
C CYS A 112 9.31 8.06 4.39
N GLN A 113 8.28 8.68 4.98
CA GLN A 113 8.08 10.14 4.94
C GLN A 113 9.25 10.89 5.59
N ARG A 114 9.75 10.43 6.74
CA ARG A 114 10.94 11.02 7.41
C ARG A 114 12.19 10.92 6.55
N ALA A 115 12.30 9.87 5.73
CA ALA A 115 13.39 9.72 4.77
C ALA A 115 13.20 10.59 3.50
N GLY A 116 12.09 11.30 3.36
CA GLY A 116 11.79 12.15 2.20
C GLY A 116 10.98 11.48 1.10
N ALA A 117 10.51 10.24 1.30
CA ALA A 117 9.64 9.55 0.34
C ALA A 117 8.16 9.92 0.60
N PRO A 118 7.48 10.63 -0.32
CA PRO A 118 6.05 10.89 -0.19
C PRO A 118 5.25 9.59 -0.23
N VAL A 119 4.16 9.54 0.54
CA VAL A 119 3.27 8.39 0.64
C VAL A 119 1.92 8.76 0.05
N GLY A 120 1.49 8.03 -0.97
CA GLY A 120 0.16 8.11 -1.56
C GLY A 120 -0.59 6.79 -1.35
N ILE A 121 -1.82 6.87 -0.82
CA ILE A 121 -2.63 5.69 -0.56
C ILE A 121 -3.91 5.77 -1.39
N PHE A 122 -4.14 4.73 -2.18
CA PHE A 122 -5.40 4.55 -2.87
C PHE A 122 -6.39 3.83 -1.96
N TYR A 123 -7.43 4.55 -1.56
CA TYR A 123 -8.57 3.97 -0.85
C TYR A 123 -9.59 3.44 -1.86
N ARG A 124 -9.83 2.14 -1.83
CA ARG A 124 -10.82 1.52 -2.71
C ARG A 124 -12.23 1.95 -2.38
N ASP A 125 -12.55 1.92 -1.09
CA ASP A 125 -13.89 2.13 -0.59
C ASP A 125 -13.83 2.86 0.75
N ILE A 126 -14.64 3.92 0.89
CA ILE A 126 -14.76 4.69 2.13
C ILE A 126 -16.10 4.38 2.83
N TYR A 127 -16.49 3.10 2.87
CA TYR A 127 -17.78 2.66 3.42
C TYR A 127 -18.05 3.17 4.84
N TRP A 128 -17.01 3.28 5.65
CA TRP A 128 -17.10 3.79 7.02
C TRP A 128 -17.65 5.23 7.11
N ARG A 129 -17.64 5.99 6.01
CA ARG A 129 -18.26 7.32 5.92
C ARG A 129 -19.76 7.26 5.70
N PHE A 130 -20.30 6.13 5.21
CA PHE A 130 -21.70 6.02 4.87
C PHE A 130 -22.53 5.51 6.05
N ARG A 131 -23.65 6.21 6.32
CA ARG A 131 -24.56 5.89 7.42
C ARG A 131 -25.11 4.47 7.36
N GLN A 132 -25.37 3.97 6.14
CA GLN A 132 -25.92 2.62 5.89
C GLN A 132 -24.95 1.52 6.34
N PHE A 133 -23.65 1.72 6.21
CA PHE A 133 -22.65 0.76 6.66
C PHE A 133 -22.59 0.63 8.18
N ARG A 134 -22.97 1.69 8.91
CA ARG A 134 -22.95 1.73 10.38
C ARG A 134 -24.21 1.13 11.02
N GLN A 135 -25.26 0.87 10.22
CA GLN A 135 -26.50 0.25 10.73
C GLN A 135 -26.25 -1.21 11.08
N GLY A 136 -26.41 -1.58 12.36
CA GLY A 136 -26.23 -2.94 12.85
C GLY A 136 -24.85 -3.30 13.38
N ILE A 137 -23.88 -2.36 13.35
CA ILE A 137 -22.58 -2.57 13.97
C ILE A 137 -22.66 -2.18 15.46
N ASN A 138 -22.05 -3.00 16.32
CA ASN A 138 -21.92 -2.68 17.74
C ASN A 138 -21.18 -1.35 17.92
N PRO A 139 -21.67 -0.40 18.74
CA PRO A 139 -21.06 0.94 18.92
C PRO A 139 -19.58 0.92 19.33
N ILE A 140 -19.16 -0.08 20.12
CA ILE A 140 -17.77 -0.23 20.54
C ILE A 140 -16.90 -0.62 19.34
N LEU A 141 -17.37 -1.56 18.52
CA LEU A 141 -16.69 -1.98 17.29
C LEU A 141 -16.64 -0.82 16.28
N GLU A 142 -17.74 -0.07 16.14
CA GLU A 142 -17.79 1.12 15.29
C GLU A 142 -16.76 2.16 15.72
N ALA A 143 -16.68 2.46 17.01
CA ALA A 143 -15.70 3.41 17.54
C ALA A 143 -14.25 2.96 17.27
N GLY A 144 -13.97 1.66 17.45
CA GLY A 144 -12.67 1.06 17.15
C GLY A 144 -12.31 1.16 15.65
N LEU A 145 -13.24 0.82 14.77
CA LEU A 145 -13.08 0.94 13.32
C LEU A 145 -12.82 2.41 12.91
N GLN A 146 -13.60 3.35 13.43
CA GLN A 146 -13.45 4.79 13.17
C GLN A 146 -12.09 5.32 13.63
N ALA A 147 -11.63 4.90 14.82
CA ALA A 147 -10.31 5.29 15.32
C ALA A 147 -9.19 4.74 14.43
N THR A 148 -9.30 3.50 13.96
CA THR A 148 -8.31 2.86 13.09
C THR A 148 -8.24 3.55 11.73
N TYR A 149 -9.40 3.82 11.10
CA TYR A 149 -9.45 4.54 9.83
C TYR A 149 -8.87 5.95 9.92
N ARG A 150 -9.15 6.69 11.02
CA ARG A 150 -8.58 8.03 11.24
C ARG A 150 -7.07 7.99 11.48
N GLY A 151 -6.57 6.91 12.03
CA GLY A 151 -5.13 6.72 12.24
C GLY A 151 -4.37 6.39 10.96
N GLU A 152 -5.06 5.90 9.92
CA GLU A 152 -4.48 5.60 8.61
C GLU A 152 -4.48 6.79 7.64
N LEU A 153 -5.27 7.83 7.92
CA LEU A 153 -5.35 9.09 7.16
C LEU A 153 -4.34 10.12 7.68
#